data_09066d63a64ff576ece046f6f6384ebc
#
_entry.id   09066d63a64ff576ece046f6f6384ebc
#
_cell.length_a   1.000
_cell.length_b   1.000
_cell.length_c   1.000
_cell.angle_alpha   90.00
_cell.angle_beta   90.00
_cell.angle_gamma   90.00
#
_symmetry.space_group_name_H-M   'P 1'
#
loop_
_entity.id
_entity.type
_entity.pdbx_description
1 polymer ?
#
loop_
_entity_poly.entity_id
_entity_poly.type
_entity_poly.pdbx_seq_one_letter_code
_entity_poly.pdbx_strand_id
1 'polypeptide(L)'
;MLSLSYAAAGELAPRGIRVNNVAPGWVDGGFTHQALAASDNPERLRERASALHPLGRMALPTDVANAVIWLLSNQAAFITGSMLLVDGGFMIQHNS
;
A
#
# COMPACT_ATOMS: atom_id res chain seq x y z
N MET A 1 -9.41 -5.65 9.60
CA MET A 1 -9.62 -4.72 8.47
C MET A 1 -10.01 -5.41 7.19
N LEU A 2 -9.25 -6.40 6.75
CA LEU A 2 -9.53 -7.08 5.48
C LEU A 2 -10.88 -7.79 5.49
N SER A 3 -11.21 -8.50 6.57
CA SER A 3 -12.49 -9.20 6.70
C SER A 3 -13.67 -8.23 6.68
N LEU A 4 -13.54 -7.06 7.30
CA LEU A 4 -14.57 -6.03 7.26
C LEU A 4 -14.76 -5.50 5.84
N SER A 5 -13.67 -5.30 5.11
CA SER A 5 -13.72 -4.83 3.73
C SER A 5 -14.36 -5.85 2.81
N TYR A 6 -14.10 -7.14 3.01
CA TYR A 6 -14.76 -8.19 2.23
C TYR A 6 -16.25 -8.24 2.48
N ALA A 7 -16.67 -8.13 3.73
CA ALA A 7 -18.09 -8.09 4.07
C ALA A 7 -18.77 -6.88 3.43
N ALA A 8 -18.16 -5.70 3.53
CA ALA A 8 -18.69 -4.48 2.92
C ALA A 8 -18.76 -4.61 1.39
N ALA A 9 -17.72 -5.16 0.76
CA ALA A 9 -17.70 -5.36 -0.69
C ALA A 9 -18.86 -6.25 -1.14
N GLY A 10 -19.08 -7.35 -0.46
CA GLY A 10 -20.17 -8.28 -0.78
C GLY A 10 -21.54 -7.64 -0.59
N GLU A 11 -21.72 -6.92 0.50
CA GLU A 11 -23.00 -6.27 0.82
C GLU A 11 -23.33 -5.13 -0.13
N LEU A 12 -22.34 -4.36 -0.55
CA LEU A 12 -22.54 -3.15 -1.36
C LEU A 12 -22.45 -3.40 -2.87
N ALA A 13 -21.92 -4.55 -3.29
CA ALA A 13 -21.78 -4.87 -4.71
C ALA A 13 -23.11 -4.79 -5.49
N PRO A 14 -24.26 -5.29 -4.96
CA PRO A 14 -25.51 -5.18 -5.68
C PRO A 14 -25.97 -3.73 -5.93
N ARG A 15 -25.42 -2.78 -5.18
CA ARG A 15 -25.72 -1.35 -5.36
C ARG A 15 -24.73 -0.68 -6.31
N GLY A 16 -23.81 -1.43 -6.92
CA GLY A 16 -22.79 -0.87 -7.77
C GLY A 16 -21.67 -0.16 -7.04
N ILE A 17 -21.51 -0.40 -5.75
CA ILE A 17 -20.46 0.20 -4.92
C ILE A 17 -19.33 -0.81 -4.78
N ARG A 18 -18.11 -0.39 -5.10
CA ARG A 18 -16.92 -1.20 -4.98
C ARG A 18 -16.12 -0.80 -3.74
N VAL A 19 -15.57 -1.80 -3.05
CA VAL A 19 -14.75 -1.60 -1.86
C VAL A 19 -13.47 -2.39 -2.03
N ASN A 20 -12.35 -1.69 -2.07
CA ASN A 20 -11.04 -2.30 -2.22
C ASN A 20 -10.08 -1.76 -1.17
N ASN A 21 -8.98 -2.47 -0.97
CA ASN A 21 -7.93 -2.07 -0.05
C ASN A 21 -6.64 -1.83 -0.82
N VAL A 22 -5.84 -0.89 -0.33
CA VAL A 22 -4.48 -0.66 -0.78
C VAL A 22 -3.56 -0.92 0.41
N ALA A 23 -2.57 -1.77 0.22
CA ALA A 23 -1.59 -2.11 1.25
C ALA A 23 -0.22 -1.65 0.79
N PRO A 24 0.25 -0.49 1.26
CA PRO A 24 1.58 0.00 0.90
C PRO A 24 2.67 -0.73 1.69
N GLY A 25 3.90 -0.69 1.17
CA GLY A 25 5.07 -0.99 1.95
C GLY A 25 5.46 0.21 2.82
N TRP A 26 6.75 0.40 3.05
CA TRP A 26 7.23 1.60 3.72
C TRP A 26 7.09 2.79 2.77
N VAL A 27 6.44 3.84 3.25
CA VAL A 27 6.22 5.07 2.49
C VAL A 27 7.20 6.13 2.96
N ASP A 28 7.85 6.78 2.02
CA ASP A 28 8.80 7.87 2.31
C ASP A 28 8.01 9.16 2.57
N GLY A 29 7.46 9.25 3.78
CA GLY A 29 6.65 10.36 4.23
C GLY A 29 6.09 10.08 5.63
N GLY A 30 5.34 11.00 6.21
CA GLY A 30 4.61 10.81 7.45
C GLY A 30 5.41 10.14 8.57
N PHE A 31 4.98 8.97 9.02
CA PHE A 31 5.60 8.23 10.11
C PHE A 31 7.06 7.85 9.84
N THR A 32 7.40 7.56 8.59
CA THR A 32 8.78 7.25 8.22
C THR A 32 9.68 8.46 8.45
N HIS A 33 9.24 9.66 8.09
CA HIS A 33 10.00 10.88 8.34
C HIS A 33 10.17 11.13 9.83
N GLN A 34 9.15 10.85 10.65
CA GLN A 34 9.26 10.95 12.10
C GLN A 34 10.27 9.95 12.65
N ALA A 35 10.25 8.70 12.16
CA ALA A 35 11.19 7.68 12.57
C ALA A 35 12.63 8.05 12.19
N LEU A 36 12.83 8.60 10.99
CA LEU A 36 14.15 9.07 10.54
C LEU A 36 14.67 10.21 11.41
N ALA A 37 13.79 11.15 11.76
CA ALA A 37 14.16 12.29 12.61
C ALA A 37 14.53 11.84 14.02
N ALA A 38 13.94 10.77 14.53
CA ALA A 38 14.20 10.23 15.85
C ALA A 38 15.37 9.25 15.88
N SER A 39 15.91 8.86 14.72
CA SER A 39 16.96 7.86 14.61
C SER A 39 18.34 8.46 14.89
N ASP A 40 19.20 7.68 15.54
CA ASP A 40 20.62 8.04 15.73
C ASP A 40 21.38 8.03 14.40
N ASN A 41 20.91 7.25 13.43
CA ASN A 41 21.52 7.18 12.11
C ASN A 41 20.42 7.11 11.03
N PRO A 42 19.88 8.27 10.62
CA PRO A 42 18.78 8.30 9.63
C PRO A 42 19.14 7.68 8.29
N GLU A 43 20.35 7.87 7.81
CA GLU A 43 20.78 7.31 6.52
C GLU A 43 20.76 5.80 6.53
N ARG A 44 21.25 5.20 7.61
CA ARG A 44 21.23 3.74 7.75
C ARG A 44 19.80 3.19 7.84
N LEU A 45 18.94 3.88 8.57
CA LEU A 45 17.52 3.49 8.66
C LEU A 45 16.87 3.55 7.28
N ARG A 46 17.12 4.61 6.51
CA ARG A 46 16.61 4.75 5.16
C ARG A 46 17.12 3.62 4.25
N GLU A 47 18.39 3.31 4.31
CA GLU A 47 18.99 2.23 3.52
C GLU A 47 18.34 0.89 3.86
N ARG A 48 18.14 0.62 5.13
CA ARG A 48 17.53 -0.65 5.59
C ARG A 48 16.09 -0.75 5.15
N ALA A 49 15.31 0.32 5.29
CA ALA A 49 13.93 0.35 4.84
C ALA A 49 13.85 0.13 3.32
N SER A 50 14.73 0.80 2.56
CA SER A 50 14.77 0.63 1.11
C SER A 50 15.12 -0.80 0.71
N ALA A 51 16.07 -1.42 1.42
CA ALA A 51 16.52 -2.77 1.13
C ALA A 51 15.45 -3.84 1.43
N LEU A 52 14.46 -3.54 2.25
CA LEU A 52 13.34 -4.44 2.51
C LEU A 52 12.44 -4.62 1.28
N HIS A 53 12.55 -3.76 0.30
CA HIS A 53 11.73 -3.77 -0.90
C HIS A 53 12.56 -4.25 -2.10
N PRO A 54 12.18 -5.34 -2.78
CA PRO A 54 12.90 -5.79 -3.98
C PRO A 54 13.11 -4.73 -5.04
N LEU A 55 12.20 -3.74 -5.17
CA LEU A 55 12.41 -2.63 -6.09
C LEU A 55 13.48 -1.64 -5.62
N GLY A 56 14.00 -1.82 -4.40
CA GLY A 56 15.18 -1.09 -3.91
C GLY A 56 14.91 0.30 -3.37
N ARG A 57 13.66 0.63 -3.12
CA ARG A 57 13.29 1.93 -2.55
C ARG A 57 11.99 1.82 -1.76
N MET A 58 11.76 2.78 -0.88
CA MET A 58 10.46 2.97 -0.25
C MET A 58 9.48 3.55 -1.28
N ALA A 59 8.19 3.36 -1.03
CA ALA A 59 7.15 3.98 -1.84
C ALA A 59 7.17 5.50 -1.64
N LEU A 60 6.88 6.22 -2.72
CA LEU A 60 6.55 7.63 -2.61
C LEU A 60 5.04 7.75 -2.31
N PRO A 61 4.60 8.83 -1.65
CA PRO A 61 3.17 9.06 -1.45
C PRO A 61 2.38 9.00 -2.76
N THR A 62 2.96 9.45 -3.87
CA THR A 62 2.33 9.40 -5.19
C THR A 62 2.16 7.97 -5.71
N ASP A 63 3.02 7.04 -5.33
CA ASP A 63 2.85 5.63 -5.71
C ASP A 63 1.54 5.08 -5.14
N VAL A 64 1.27 5.39 -3.88
CA VAL A 64 0.03 4.97 -3.22
C VAL A 64 -1.17 5.70 -3.78
N ALA A 65 -1.05 7.02 -3.95
CA ALA A 65 -2.13 7.85 -4.50
C ALA A 65 -2.54 7.39 -5.90
N ASN A 66 -1.58 7.07 -6.76
CA ASN A 66 -1.86 6.60 -8.12
C ASN A 66 -2.64 5.27 -8.10
N ALA A 67 -2.30 4.37 -7.19
CA ALA A 67 -3.02 3.10 -7.04
C ALA A 67 -4.48 3.34 -6.60
N VAL A 68 -4.69 4.25 -5.64
CA VAL A 68 -6.02 4.60 -5.16
C VAL A 68 -6.85 5.22 -6.28
N ILE A 69 -6.27 6.17 -7.01
CA ILE A 69 -6.95 6.84 -8.12
C ILE A 69 -7.36 5.82 -9.20
N TRP A 70 -6.47 4.89 -9.54
CA TRP A 70 -6.78 3.85 -10.51
C TRP A 70 -7.94 2.97 -10.05
N LEU A 71 -7.93 2.55 -8.78
CA LEU A 71 -9.02 1.72 -8.22
C LEU A 71 -10.35 2.48 -8.22
N LEU A 72 -10.34 3.80 -8.09
CA LEU A 72 -11.55 4.63 -8.11
C LEU A 72 -12.03 4.89 -9.54
N SER A 73 -11.22 4.59 -10.54
CA SER A 73 -11.55 4.87 -11.95
C SER A 73 -12.42 3.79 -12.56
N ASN A 74 -13.01 4.11 -13.71
CA ASN A 74 -13.80 3.14 -14.49
C ASN A 74 -12.95 2.00 -15.04
N GLN A 75 -11.63 2.17 -15.10
CA GLN A 75 -10.73 1.09 -15.53
C GLN A 75 -10.74 -0.08 -14.56
N ALA A 76 -11.07 0.17 -13.30
CA ALA A 76 -11.17 -0.86 -12.26
C ALA A 76 -12.63 -1.25 -11.98
N ALA A 77 -13.53 -1.07 -12.97
CA ALA A 77 -14.97 -1.23 -12.77
C ALA A 77 -15.40 -2.65 -12.34
N PHE A 78 -14.60 -3.66 -12.67
CA PHE A 78 -14.90 -5.04 -12.32
C PHE A 78 -14.09 -5.56 -11.13
N ILE A 79 -13.50 -4.65 -10.32
CA ILE A 79 -12.65 -4.98 -9.18
C ILE A 79 -13.34 -4.53 -7.90
N THR A 80 -13.67 -5.47 -7.05
CA THR A 80 -14.18 -5.21 -5.69
C THR A 80 -13.75 -6.33 -4.76
N GLY A 81 -13.60 -6.04 -3.50
CA GLY A 81 -13.16 -7.01 -2.50
C GLY A 81 -11.69 -7.39 -2.61
N SER A 82 -10.89 -6.63 -3.35
CA SER A 82 -9.48 -6.92 -3.59
C SER A 82 -8.58 -6.16 -2.63
N MET A 83 -7.37 -6.67 -2.47
CA MET A 83 -6.28 -5.95 -1.84
C MET A 83 -5.18 -5.75 -2.89
N LEU A 84 -4.83 -4.49 -3.16
CA LEU A 84 -3.74 -4.16 -4.07
C LEU A 84 -2.49 -3.84 -3.25
N LEU A 85 -1.46 -4.66 -3.43
CA LEU A 85 -0.18 -4.45 -2.79
C LEU A 85 0.61 -3.41 -3.57
N VAL A 86 0.99 -2.31 -2.90
CA VAL A 86 1.80 -1.24 -3.49
C VAL A 86 3.07 -1.15 -2.64
N ASP A 87 3.87 -2.19 -2.69
CA ASP A 87 4.91 -2.44 -1.71
C ASP A 87 6.29 -2.77 -2.31
N GLY A 88 6.45 -2.55 -3.61
CA GLY A 88 7.73 -2.81 -4.25
C GLY A 88 8.25 -4.23 -4.09
N GLY A 89 7.36 -5.19 -3.86
CA GLY A 89 7.72 -6.59 -3.68
C GLY A 89 7.98 -7.00 -2.24
N PHE A 90 7.72 -6.13 -1.28
CA PHE A 90 7.98 -6.41 0.15
C PHE A 90 7.37 -7.75 0.60
N MET A 91 6.08 -7.98 0.30
CA MET A 91 5.39 -9.20 0.75
C MET A 91 5.96 -10.46 0.12
N ILE A 92 6.37 -10.40 -1.14
CA ILE A 92 6.98 -11.53 -1.83
C ILE A 92 8.29 -11.93 -1.12
N GLN A 93 9.12 -10.95 -0.78
CA GLN A 93 10.39 -11.17 -0.13
C GLN A 93 10.22 -11.78 1.27
N HIS A 94 9.21 -11.33 2.01
CA HIS A 94 9.03 -11.70 3.40
C HIS A 94 8.08 -12.87 3.63
N ASN A 95 7.41 -13.37 2.58
CA ASN A 95 6.52 -14.53 2.64
C ASN A 95 7.07 -15.78 1.93
N SER A 96 8.24 -15.68 1.33
CA SER A 96 8.84 -16.80 0.62
C SER A 96 9.69 -17.69 1.51
#